data_e64739ad4a147bf864b817d89030f3ab
#
_entry.id   e64739ad4a147bf864b817d89030f3ab
#
_cell.length_a   1.000
_cell.length_b   1.000
_cell.length_c   1.000
_cell.angle_alpha   90.00
_cell.angle_beta   90.00
_cell.angle_gamma   90.00
#
_symmetry.space_group_name_H-M   'P 1'
#
loop_
_entity.id
_entity.type
_entity.pdbx_description
1 polymer ?
#
loop_
_entity_poly.entity_id
_entity_poly.type
_entity_poly.pdbx_seq_one_letter_code
_entity_poly.pdbx_strand_id
1 'polypeptide(L)'
;EVFIRPCTKGEALINKACKVCEPGSYSLDESSSECKDCPTGAKCYGNYTLAPLKGYWRARRDSDEFMKCPWPDACLGGVDDFSETGLCSQGYKGHVCQSCEDGYTRVGNDQCGKCPDPVSNYIILVLMACMALLIGVVLISLTIKSAYKPNSLTSVYFKILMNYFQLILLTSSFDLKWPIYVFEFFSIQRTVGGFSEQAYSFDCLNRESSFFLQIQFFAILPFSIIVVSALVWLFLHLYKKAEFAFSKFIMSF
;
A
#
# COMPACT_ATOMS: atom_id res chain seq x y z
N GLU A 1 -46.75 -9.78 -42.91
CA GLU A 1 -45.64 -9.13 -42.19
C GLU A 1 -45.03 -10.17 -41.22
N VAL A 2 -43.76 -10.53 -41.46
CA VAL A 2 -43.04 -11.42 -40.57
C VAL A 2 -42.55 -10.59 -39.38
N PHE A 3 -43.17 -10.74 -38.22
CA PHE A 3 -42.67 -10.14 -36.96
C PHE A 3 -41.37 -10.79 -36.57
N ILE A 4 -40.25 -10.09 -36.82
CA ILE A 4 -38.91 -10.48 -36.34
C ILE A 4 -38.85 -9.99 -34.91
N ARG A 5 -38.72 -10.91 -33.92
CA ARG A 5 -38.43 -10.53 -32.53
C ARG A 5 -37.09 -9.76 -32.46
N PRO A 6 -36.95 -8.78 -31.57
CA PRO A 6 -35.65 -8.18 -31.31
C PRO A 6 -34.70 -9.25 -30.75
N CYS A 7 -33.43 -9.19 -31.14
CA CYS A 7 -32.42 -10.10 -30.61
C CYS A 7 -32.14 -9.75 -29.13
N THR A 8 -31.97 -10.78 -28.33
CA THR A 8 -31.66 -10.67 -26.90
C THR A 8 -30.16 -10.62 -26.69
N LYS A 9 -29.72 -10.32 -25.44
CA LYS A 9 -28.30 -10.41 -25.06
C LYS A 9 -27.73 -11.77 -25.43
N GLY A 10 -26.55 -11.77 -26.00
CA GLY A 10 -25.89 -12.99 -26.47
C GLY A 10 -26.21 -13.38 -27.91
N GLU A 11 -27.07 -12.63 -28.57
CA GLU A 11 -27.45 -12.84 -29.96
C GLU A 11 -27.04 -11.61 -30.81
N ALA A 12 -26.75 -11.86 -32.08
CA ALA A 12 -26.52 -10.82 -33.06
C ALA A 12 -27.46 -11.00 -34.26
N LEU A 13 -27.90 -9.87 -34.86
CA LEU A 13 -28.74 -9.88 -36.05
C LEU A 13 -27.92 -10.11 -37.30
N ILE A 14 -27.78 -11.37 -37.74
CA ILE A 14 -27.01 -11.77 -38.89
C ILE A 14 -28.01 -12.26 -39.99
N ASN A 15 -27.97 -11.66 -41.17
CA ASN A 15 -28.86 -12.03 -42.26
C ASN A 15 -30.36 -12.01 -41.90
N LYS A 16 -30.79 -10.99 -41.16
CA LYS A 16 -32.19 -10.83 -40.69
C LYS A 16 -32.67 -11.92 -39.73
N ALA A 17 -31.77 -12.69 -39.15
CA ALA A 17 -32.08 -13.69 -38.13
C ALA A 17 -31.18 -13.49 -36.90
N CYS A 18 -31.74 -13.67 -35.72
CA CYS A 18 -30.96 -13.65 -34.48
C CYS A 18 -30.17 -14.95 -34.36
N LYS A 19 -28.84 -14.84 -34.33
CA LYS A 19 -27.92 -15.95 -34.12
C LYS A 19 -27.21 -15.78 -32.79
N VAL A 20 -27.09 -16.85 -32.01
CA VAL A 20 -26.34 -16.89 -30.76
C VAL A 20 -24.86 -16.79 -31.08
N CYS A 21 -24.12 -15.96 -30.33
CA CYS A 21 -22.68 -15.85 -30.48
C CYS A 21 -21.99 -17.14 -30.03
N GLU A 22 -21.06 -17.63 -30.85
CA GLU A 22 -20.28 -18.85 -30.58
C GLU A 22 -19.20 -18.61 -29.55
N PRO A 23 -18.65 -19.68 -28.90
CA PRO A 23 -17.48 -19.56 -28.03
C PRO A 23 -16.32 -18.81 -28.70
N GLY A 24 -15.70 -17.88 -27.99
CA GLY A 24 -14.69 -16.96 -28.53
C GLY A 24 -15.26 -15.60 -28.94
N SER A 25 -16.58 -15.48 -29.03
CA SER A 25 -17.27 -14.21 -29.30
C SER A 25 -18.41 -13.99 -28.27
N TYR A 26 -18.94 -12.77 -28.22
CA TYR A 26 -19.99 -12.39 -27.27
C TYR A 26 -20.83 -11.23 -27.78
N SER A 27 -22.00 -11.04 -27.15
CA SER A 27 -22.81 -9.82 -27.30
C SER A 27 -23.44 -9.47 -25.96
N LEU A 28 -23.13 -8.27 -25.41
CA LEU A 28 -23.75 -7.74 -24.20
C LEU A 28 -24.94 -6.84 -24.50
N ASP A 29 -25.04 -6.38 -25.74
CA ASP A 29 -26.06 -5.44 -26.18
C ASP A 29 -27.24 -6.20 -26.79
N GLU A 30 -28.46 -5.71 -26.53
CA GLU A 30 -29.67 -6.17 -27.19
C GLU A 30 -29.69 -5.62 -28.63
N SER A 31 -30.09 -6.43 -29.58
CA SER A 31 -30.17 -6.06 -30.99
C SER A 31 -28.82 -5.69 -31.63
N SER A 32 -27.74 -6.28 -31.16
CA SER A 32 -26.41 -6.13 -31.76
C SER A 32 -26.44 -6.63 -33.21
N SER A 33 -25.72 -5.93 -34.09
CA SER A 33 -25.57 -6.31 -35.52
C SER A 33 -24.55 -7.42 -35.73
N GLU A 34 -23.64 -7.62 -34.77
CA GLU A 34 -22.55 -8.59 -34.87
C GLU A 34 -22.14 -9.11 -33.47
N CYS A 35 -21.54 -10.28 -33.43
CA CYS A 35 -20.87 -10.77 -32.24
C CYS A 35 -19.47 -10.16 -32.16
N LYS A 36 -19.11 -9.58 -31.00
CA LYS A 36 -17.79 -9.00 -30.75
C LYS A 36 -16.78 -10.09 -30.44
N ASP A 37 -15.53 -9.91 -30.86
CA ASP A 37 -14.43 -10.78 -30.49
C ASP A 37 -14.11 -10.68 -28.99
N CYS A 38 -13.65 -11.78 -28.40
CA CYS A 38 -13.35 -11.84 -26.97
C CYS A 38 -12.27 -10.82 -26.58
N PRO A 39 -12.52 -9.96 -25.57
CA PRO A 39 -11.57 -8.95 -25.16
C PRO A 39 -10.35 -9.56 -24.48
N THR A 40 -9.23 -8.82 -24.51
CA THR A 40 -7.99 -9.22 -23.82
C THR A 40 -8.22 -9.37 -22.31
N GLY A 41 -7.78 -10.49 -21.73
CA GLY A 41 -7.97 -10.78 -20.31
C GLY A 41 -9.28 -11.48 -19.98
N ALA A 42 -10.08 -11.85 -20.99
CA ALA A 42 -11.32 -12.58 -20.82
C ALA A 42 -11.31 -13.93 -21.55
N LYS A 43 -12.15 -14.82 -21.09
CA LYS A 43 -12.58 -16.02 -21.80
C LYS A 43 -14.06 -15.91 -22.09
N CYS A 44 -14.43 -16.02 -23.37
CA CYS A 44 -15.82 -15.95 -23.81
C CYS A 44 -16.34 -17.35 -24.08
N TYR A 45 -17.41 -17.71 -23.41
CA TYR A 45 -18.08 -19.00 -23.56
C TYR A 45 -19.17 -18.99 -24.65
N GLY A 46 -19.26 -17.87 -25.36
CA GLY A 46 -20.36 -17.59 -26.28
C GLY A 46 -21.52 -16.87 -25.57
N ASN A 47 -22.54 -16.54 -26.35
CA ASN A 47 -23.71 -15.84 -25.84
C ASN A 47 -23.32 -14.49 -25.19
N TYR A 48 -23.66 -14.24 -23.94
CA TYR A 48 -23.24 -13.05 -23.15
C TYR A 48 -22.32 -13.41 -21.97
N THR A 49 -21.82 -14.64 -21.93
CA THR A 49 -21.05 -15.16 -20.79
C THR A 49 -19.55 -14.95 -21.01
N LEU A 50 -18.98 -14.06 -20.19
CA LEU A 50 -17.55 -13.76 -20.16
C LEU A 50 -17.02 -13.94 -18.74
N ALA A 51 -15.84 -14.54 -18.62
CA ALA A 51 -15.12 -14.67 -17.35
C ALA A 51 -13.69 -14.10 -17.47
N PRO A 52 -13.20 -13.39 -16.45
CA PRO A 52 -11.82 -12.91 -16.44
C PRO A 52 -10.82 -14.09 -16.38
N LEU A 53 -9.72 -13.95 -17.09
CA LEU A 53 -8.57 -14.85 -16.98
C LEU A 53 -7.81 -14.58 -15.67
N LYS A 54 -6.95 -15.51 -15.25
CA LYS A 54 -6.03 -15.28 -14.13
C LYS A 54 -5.22 -14.01 -14.33
N GLY A 55 -5.13 -13.19 -13.29
CA GLY A 55 -4.47 -11.88 -13.33
C GLY A 55 -5.34 -10.73 -13.85
N TYR A 56 -6.61 -11.00 -14.15
CA TYR A 56 -7.58 -10.01 -14.58
C TYR A 56 -8.81 -9.98 -13.69
N TRP A 57 -9.48 -8.83 -13.68
CA TRP A 57 -10.68 -8.54 -12.91
C TRP A 57 -11.71 -7.83 -13.79
N ARG A 58 -13.00 -8.10 -13.54
CA ARG A 58 -14.12 -7.44 -14.22
C ARG A 58 -15.02 -6.80 -13.17
N ALA A 59 -15.27 -5.50 -13.31
CA ALA A 59 -16.02 -4.74 -12.30
C ALA A 59 -17.50 -5.12 -12.23
N ARG A 60 -18.12 -5.36 -13.39
CA ARG A 60 -19.55 -5.68 -13.53
C ARG A 60 -19.78 -6.70 -14.64
N ARG A 61 -20.86 -7.46 -14.50
CA ARG A 61 -21.24 -8.49 -15.49
C ARG A 61 -21.65 -7.94 -16.85
N ASP A 62 -22.07 -6.70 -16.89
CA ASP A 62 -22.53 -6.00 -18.10
C ASP A 62 -21.42 -5.17 -18.78
N SER A 63 -20.18 -5.18 -18.27
CA SER A 63 -19.03 -4.50 -18.84
C SER A 63 -18.17 -5.47 -19.64
N ASP A 64 -17.60 -5.01 -20.73
CA ASP A 64 -16.57 -5.70 -21.52
C ASP A 64 -15.14 -5.25 -21.17
N GLU A 65 -14.99 -4.41 -20.14
CA GLU A 65 -13.71 -3.97 -19.64
C GLU A 65 -13.12 -4.96 -18.63
N PHE A 66 -11.96 -5.49 -18.96
CA PHE A 66 -11.17 -6.38 -18.10
C PHE A 66 -9.89 -5.68 -17.66
N MET A 67 -9.78 -5.42 -16.36
CA MET A 67 -8.65 -4.71 -15.75
C MET A 67 -7.58 -5.70 -15.33
N LYS A 68 -6.33 -5.39 -15.65
CA LYS A 68 -5.19 -6.15 -15.14
C LYS A 68 -4.99 -5.85 -13.66
N CYS A 69 -4.86 -6.90 -12.84
CA CYS A 69 -4.61 -6.74 -11.42
C CYS A 69 -3.18 -6.24 -11.15
N PRO A 70 -2.97 -5.30 -10.23
CA PRO A 70 -1.63 -4.83 -9.83
C PRO A 70 -0.73 -5.99 -9.40
N TRP A 71 -1.29 -6.94 -8.63
CA TRP A 71 -0.66 -8.21 -8.30
C TRP A 71 -1.38 -9.36 -9.01
N PRO A 72 -0.83 -9.93 -10.10
CA PRO A 72 -1.53 -10.91 -10.92
C PRO A 72 -1.97 -12.17 -10.16
N ASP A 73 -1.18 -12.61 -9.16
CA ASP A 73 -1.51 -13.80 -8.37
C ASP A 73 -2.63 -13.57 -7.35
N ALA A 74 -2.98 -12.29 -7.06
CA ALA A 74 -4.12 -11.97 -6.24
C ALA A 74 -5.46 -12.22 -6.94
N CYS A 75 -5.48 -12.19 -8.28
CA CYS A 75 -6.68 -12.40 -9.07
C CYS A 75 -6.67 -13.80 -9.68
N LEU A 76 -7.49 -14.68 -9.12
CA LEU A 76 -7.63 -16.06 -9.63
C LEU A 76 -8.36 -16.11 -10.99
N GLY A 77 -9.04 -15.02 -11.34
CA GLY A 77 -9.92 -15.00 -12.50
C GLY A 77 -11.27 -15.63 -12.17
N GLY A 78 -12.02 -16.01 -13.20
CA GLY A 78 -13.34 -16.60 -13.06
C GLY A 78 -13.59 -17.79 -13.97
N VAL A 79 -12.54 -18.31 -14.62
CA VAL A 79 -12.65 -19.37 -15.61
C VAL A 79 -12.95 -20.71 -14.95
N ASP A 80 -12.25 -21.05 -13.86
CA ASP A 80 -12.37 -22.36 -13.20
C ASP A 80 -13.63 -22.46 -12.34
N ASP A 81 -14.01 -21.37 -11.66
CA ASP A 81 -15.17 -21.35 -10.76
C ASP A 81 -16.41 -20.65 -11.36
N PHE A 82 -16.41 -20.42 -12.67
CA PHE A 82 -17.49 -19.74 -13.41
C PHE A 82 -17.94 -18.40 -12.78
N SER A 83 -16.98 -17.64 -12.24
CA SER A 83 -17.25 -16.31 -11.71
C SER A 83 -17.13 -15.27 -12.81
N GLU A 84 -18.22 -14.57 -13.13
CA GLU A 84 -18.25 -13.56 -14.18
C GLU A 84 -17.48 -12.28 -13.82
N THR A 85 -17.24 -12.02 -12.54
CA THR A 85 -16.46 -10.87 -12.05
C THR A 85 -15.05 -11.23 -11.65
N GLY A 86 -14.76 -12.52 -11.47
CA GLY A 86 -13.51 -13.05 -10.96
C GLY A 86 -13.49 -13.25 -9.45
N LEU A 87 -12.53 -14.03 -8.99
CA LEU A 87 -12.30 -14.35 -7.59
C LEU A 87 -10.94 -13.84 -7.16
N CYS A 88 -10.86 -13.40 -5.90
CA CYS A 88 -9.59 -13.05 -5.28
C CYS A 88 -8.96 -14.27 -4.60
N SER A 89 -7.63 -14.31 -4.59
CA SER A 89 -6.86 -15.28 -3.82
C SER A 89 -7.06 -15.03 -2.32
N GLN A 90 -6.78 -16.06 -1.52
CA GLN A 90 -6.90 -15.98 -0.07
C GLN A 90 -6.11 -14.79 0.51
N GLY A 91 -6.75 -14.02 1.37
CA GLY A 91 -6.19 -12.82 1.97
C GLY A 91 -6.38 -11.53 1.16
N TYR A 92 -7.01 -11.64 -0.02
CA TYR A 92 -7.28 -10.49 -0.90
C TYR A 92 -8.79 -10.29 -1.05
N LYS A 93 -9.23 -9.02 -1.13
CA LYS A 93 -10.64 -8.64 -1.34
C LYS A 93 -10.77 -7.35 -2.15
N GLY A 94 -12.00 -7.06 -2.58
CA GLY A 94 -12.37 -5.80 -3.23
C GLY A 94 -12.02 -5.71 -4.70
N HIS A 95 -12.08 -4.50 -5.24
CA HIS A 95 -11.80 -4.25 -6.66
C HIS A 95 -10.36 -4.62 -7.01
N VAL A 96 -10.18 -5.30 -8.13
CA VAL A 96 -8.88 -5.79 -8.63
C VAL A 96 -8.06 -6.53 -7.58
N CYS A 97 -8.72 -7.06 -6.55
CA CYS A 97 -8.11 -7.76 -5.41
C CYS A 97 -6.98 -6.96 -4.73
N GLN A 98 -7.10 -5.63 -4.69
CA GLN A 98 -6.06 -4.74 -4.17
C GLN A 98 -6.16 -4.50 -2.66
N SER A 99 -7.27 -4.85 -2.03
CA SER A 99 -7.46 -4.73 -0.58
C SER A 99 -7.16 -6.04 0.12
N CYS A 100 -6.57 -5.96 1.30
CA CYS A 100 -6.35 -7.15 2.13
C CYS A 100 -7.61 -7.52 2.92
N GLU A 101 -7.83 -8.83 3.07
CA GLU A 101 -8.91 -9.40 3.87
C GLU A 101 -8.63 -9.23 5.37
N ASP A 102 -9.67 -9.38 6.20
CA ASP A 102 -9.53 -9.29 7.65
C ASP A 102 -8.56 -10.37 8.17
N GLY A 103 -7.57 -9.96 8.95
CA GLY A 103 -6.49 -10.83 9.40
C GLY A 103 -5.27 -10.86 8.46
N TYR A 104 -5.31 -10.07 7.41
CA TYR A 104 -4.17 -9.85 6.51
C TYR A 104 -3.82 -8.36 6.46
N THR A 105 -2.57 -8.08 6.19
CA THR A 105 -2.02 -6.72 6.07
C THR A 105 -1.22 -6.58 4.80
N ARG A 106 -1.06 -5.36 4.34
CA ARG A 106 -0.27 -5.06 3.15
C ARG A 106 1.23 -5.24 3.45
N VAL A 107 1.88 -6.04 2.61
CA VAL A 107 3.31 -6.38 2.70
C VAL A 107 3.97 -5.96 1.40
N GLY A 108 4.91 -5.02 1.47
CA GLY A 108 5.57 -4.50 0.27
C GLY A 108 4.59 -3.84 -0.71
N ASN A 109 4.87 -4.00 -2.00
CA ASN A 109 4.05 -3.42 -3.06
C ASN A 109 2.92 -4.39 -3.43
N ASP A 110 1.69 -4.10 -2.98
CA ASP A 110 0.44 -4.78 -3.40
C ASP A 110 0.25 -6.25 -2.97
N GLN A 111 1.07 -6.78 -2.08
CA GLN A 111 0.88 -8.12 -1.50
C GLN A 111 0.16 -8.05 -0.17
N CYS A 112 -0.69 -9.05 0.10
CA CYS A 112 -1.34 -9.23 1.39
C CYS A 112 -0.72 -10.41 2.13
N GLY A 113 -0.12 -10.14 3.30
CA GLY A 113 0.45 -11.13 4.20
C GLY A 113 -0.42 -11.35 5.43
N LYS A 114 -0.38 -12.54 6.01
CA LYS A 114 -1.13 -12.86 7.23
C LYS A 114 -0.62 -12.02 8.41
N CYS A 115 -1.53 -11.45 9.19
CA CYS A 115 -1.19 -10.72 10.40
C CYS A 115 -0.49 -11.61 11.42
N PRO A 116 0.54 -11.11 12.12
CA PRO A 116 1.11 -11.81 13.29
C PRO A 116 0.09 -11.89 14.42
N ASP A 117 0.37 -12.76 15.39
CA ASP A 117 -0.49 -12.89 16.57
C ASP A 117 -0.63 -11.53 17.29
N PRO A 118 -1.85 -11.17 17.76
CA PRO A 118 -2.12 -9.84 18.34
C PRO A 118 -1.16 -9.48 19.48
N VAL A 119 -0.81 -10.45 20.34
CA VAL A 119 0.11 -10.25 21.48
C VAL A 119 1.52 -9.94 20.97
N SER A 120 2.02 -10.73 20.02
CA SER A 120 3.34 -10.51 19.42
C SER A 120 3.42 -9.17 18.70
N ASN A 121 2.36 -8.78 17.96
CA ASN A 121 2.31 -7.50 17.27
C ASN A 121 2.35 -6.33 18.27
N TYR A 122 1.59 -6.41 19.36
CA TYR A 122 1.60 -5.38 20.40
C TYR A 122 2.98 -5.25 21.09
N ILE A 123 3.62 -6.36 21.41
CA ILE A 123 4.97 -6.37 22.00
C ILE A 123 5.98 -5.70 21.06
N ILE A 124 5.95 -6.05 19.78
CA ILE A 124 6.83 -5.47 18.77
C ILE A 124 6.60 -3.95 18.66
N LEU A 125 5.34 -3.49 18.61
CA LEU A 125 5.01 -2.07 18.55
C LEU A 125 5.54 -1.30 19.78
N VAL A 126 5.37 -1.87 20.98
CA VAL A 126 5.89 -1.26 22.23
C VAL A 126 7.41 -1.21 22.20
N LEU A 127 8.08 -2.29 21.82
CA LEU A 127 9.55 -2.32 21.71
C LEU A 127 10.06 -1.30 20.71
N MET A 128 9.39 -1.15 19.55
CA MET A 128 9.73 -0.16 18.54
C MET A 128 9.56 1.27 19.05
N ALA A 129 8.45 1.54 19.75
CA ALA A 129 8.21 2.85 20.35
C ALA A 129 9.28 3.18 21.42
N CYS A 130 9.63 2.21 22.28
CA CYS A 130 10.70 2.37 23.26
C CYS A 130 12.07 2.62 22.61
N MET A 131 12.41 1.86 21.57
CA MET A 131 13.65 2.07 20.80
C MET A 131 13.70 3.45 20.14
N ALA A 132 12.61 3.88 19.53
CA ALA A 132 12.53 5.22 18.91
C ALA A 132 12.70 6.33 19.94
N LEU A 133 12.06 6.20 21.10
CA LEU A 133 12.23 7.14 22.22
C LEU A 133 13.66 7.16 22.74
N LEU A 134 14.28 5.98 22.93
CA LEU A 134 15.66 5.88 23.39
C LEU A 134 16.63 6.54 22.40
N ILE A 135 16.49 6.25 21.12
CA ILE A 135 17.30 6.88 20.06
C ILE A 135 17.08 8.41 20.10
N GLY A 136 15.83 8.87 20.19
CA GLY A 136 15.53 10.29 20.32
C GLY A 136 16.23 10.96 21.51
N VAL A 137 16.16 10.35 22.69
CA VAL A 137 16.83 10.85 23.90
C VAL A 137 18.35 10.91 23.72
N VAL A 138 18.94 9.85 23.13
CA VAL A 138 20.38 9.81 22.84
C VAL A 138 20.76 10.94 21.87
N LEU A 139 20.04 11.12 20.79
CA LEU A 139 20.30 12.16 19.78
C LEU A 139 20.20 13.57 20.38
N ILE A 140 19.13 13.84 21.15
CA ILE A 140 18.98 15.11 21.86
C ILE A 140 20.15 15.34 22.80
N SER A 141 20.53 14.33 23.61
CA SER A 141 21.63 14.42 24.55
C SER A 141 22.98 14.69 23.87
N LEU A 142 23.22 14.03 22.73
CA LEU A 142 24.41 14.26 21.89
C LEU A 142 24.43 15.67 21.30
N THR A 143 23.29 16.15 20.80
CA THR A 143 23.15 17.48 20.24
C THR A 143 23.39 18.56 21.29
N ILE A 144 22.82 18.39 22.49
CA ILE A 144 23.04 19.30 23.60
C ILE A 144 24.51 19.32 24.03
N LYS A 145 25.14 18.14 24.18
CA LYS A 145 26.57 18.05 24.51
C LYS A 145 27.46 18.70 23.44
N SER A 146 27.11 18.53 22.17
CA SER A 146 27.83 19.12 21.05
C SER A 146 27.72 20.65 21.01
N ALA A 147 26.60 21.22 21.47
CA ALA A 147 26.38 22.66 21.56
C ALA A 147 27.35 23.36 22.57
N TYR A 148 27.89 22.60 23.53
CA TYR A 148 28.91 23.10 24.47
C TYR A 148 30.35 23.05 23.95
N LYS A 149 30.62 22.25 22.89
CA LYS A 149 31.95 22.15 22.26
C LYS A 149 31.85 22.71 20.83
N PRO A 150 32.23 23.96 20.60
CA PRO A 150 32.04 24.63 19.30
C PRO A 150 32.77 23.98 18.12
N ASN A 151 33.70 23.06 18.39
CA ASN A 151 34.52 22.39 17.35
C ASN A 151 34.11 20.92 17.09
N SER A 152 32.93 20.45 17.54
CA SER A 152 32.54 19.07 17.26
C SER A 152 31.92 18.93 15.86
N LEU A 153 32.70 18.47 14.89
CA LEU A 153 32.24 18.18 13.53
C LEU A 153 31.25 17.00 13.48
N THR A 154 31.22 16.13 14.51
CA THR A 154 30.40 14.92 14.58
C THR A 154 28.91 15.22 14.44
N SER A 155 28.42 16.29 15.08
CA SER A 155 27.01 16.68 15.00
C SER A 155 26.63 17.15 13.60
N VAL A 156 27.55 17.84 12.90
CA VAL A 156 27.37 18.31 11.54
C VAL A 156 27.27 17.11 10.58
N TYR A 157 28.23 16.19 10.66
CA TYR A 157 28.22 14.99 9.83
C TYR A 157 26.96 14.13 10.05
N PHE A 158 26.50 14.02 11.29
CA PHE A 158 25.29 13.28 11.60
C PHE A 158 24.04 13.95 10.98
N LYS A 159 23.91 15.27 11.05
CA LYS A 159 22.80 16.01 10.41
C LYS A 159 22.82 15.83 8.89
N ILE A 160 23.99 15.90 8.26
CA ILE A 160 24.14 15.66 6.82
C ILE A 160 23.71 14.24 6.47
N LEU A 161 24.16 13.26 7.24
CA LEU A 161 23.80 11.85 7.01
C LEU A 161 22.29 11.60 7.15
N MET A 162 21.66 12.18 8.17
CA MET A 162 20.20 12.06 8.36
C MET A 162 19.41 12.71 7.22
N ASN A 163 19.81 13.91 6.77
CA ASN A 163 19.20 14.57 5.62
C ASN A 163 19.37 13.72 4.34
N TYR A 164 20.53 13.13 4.15
CA TYR A 164 20.80 12.23 3.03
C TYR A 164 19.85 11.03 3.02
N PHE A 165 19.67 10.35 4.17
CA PHE A 165 18.74 9.23 4.28
C PHE A 165 17.29 9.66 4.04
N GLN A 166 16.86 10.81 4.55
CA GLN A 166 15.51 11.34 4.32
C GLN A 166 15.26 11.60 2.83
N LEU A 167 16.22 12.22 2.13
CA LEU A 167 16.12 12.48 0.69
C LEU A 167 16.06 11.17 -0.12
N ILE A 168 16.86 10.18 0.24
CA ILE A 168 16.84 8.88 -0.45
C ILE A 168 15.50 8.15 -0.22
N LEU A 169 15.00 8.11 1.01
CA LEU A 169 13.70 7.50 1.31
C LEU A 169 12.58 8.21 0.53
N LEU A 170 12.60 9.54 0.49
CA LEU A 170 11.63 10.30 -0.30
C LEU A 170 11.77 10.00 -1.80
N THR A 171 12.99 9.96 -2.34
CA THR A 171 13.21 9.65 -3.76
C THR A 171 12.79 8.22 -4.11
N SER A 172 13.00 7.27 -3.21
CA SER A 172 12.60 5.87 -3.40
C SER A 172 11.08 5.65 -3.36
N SER A 173 10.31 6.61 -2.81
CA SER A 173 8.84 6.52 -2.76
C SER A 173 8.16 6.91 -4.07
N PHE A 174 8.88 7.57 -4.99
CA PHE A 174 8.35 7.90 -6.30
C PHE A 174 8.37 6.66 -7.21
N ASP A 175 7.22 6.36 -7.83
CA ASP A 175 7.10 5.28 -8.83
C ASP A 175 7.68 5.72 -10.19
N LEU A 176 8.99 5.95 -10.19
CA LEU A 176 9.76 6.15 -11.39
C LEU A 176 10.26 4.77 -11.83
N LYS A 177 10.20 4.48 -13.13
CA LYS A 177 10.74 3.23 -13.70
C LYS A 177 12.27 3.21 -13.57
N TRP A 178 12.76 3.02 -12.34
CA TRP A 178 14.18 3.00 -12.04
C TRP A 178 14.88 1.81 -12.69
N PRO A 179 16.12 1.98 -13.19
CA PRO A 179 16.95 0.85 -13.59
C PRO A 179 17.11 -0.16 -12.44
N ILE A 180 17.22 -1.45 -12.76
CA ILE A 180 17.24 -2.55 -11.78
C ILE A 180 18.27 -2.34 -10.65
N TYR A 181 19.47 -1.87 -10.99
CA TYR A 181 20.53 -1.60 -10.02
C TYR A 181 20.19 -0.47 -9.01
N VAL A 182 19.48 0.56 -9.49
CA VAL A 182 19.04 1.67 -8.62
C VAL A 182 17.89 1.19 -7.72
N PHE A 183 17.02 0.37 -8.24
CA PHE A 183 15.94 -0.24 -7.46
C PHE A 183 16.48 -1.15 -6.35
N GLU A 184 17.48 -2.01 -6.66
CA GLU A 184 18.15 -2.85 -5.65
C GLU A 184 18.83 -2.02 -4.56
N PHE A 185 19.53 -0.95 -4.94
CA PHE A 185 20.14 -0.03 -3.99
C PHE A 185 19.11 0.62 -3.06
N PHE A 186 17.98 1.09 -3.60
CA PHE A 186 16.90 1.64 -2.78
C PHE A 186 16.22 0.58 -1.91
N SER A 187 16.09 -0.66 -2.39
CA SER A 187 15.49 -1.75 -1.62
C SER A 187 16.33 -2.11 -0.38
N ILE A 188 17.66 -2.14 -0.52
CA ILE A 188 18.57 -2.35 0.61
C ILE A 188 18.44 -1.22 1.63
N GLN A 189 18.40 0.03 1.17
CA GLN A 189 18.26 1.18 2.07
C GLN A 189 16.88 1.24 2.73
N ARG A 190 15.81 0.87 2.01
CA ARG A 190 14.47 0.73 2.57
C ARG A 190 14.42 -0.37 3.63
N THR A 191 15.13 -1.49 3.43
CA THR A 191 15.24 -2.56 4.43
C THR A 191 16.01 -2.12 5.68
N VAL A 192 17.06 -1.31 5.53
CA VAL A 192 17.87 -0.80 6.65
C VAL A 192 17.21 0.39 7.33
N GLY A 193 16.55 1.28 6.59
CA GLY A 193 15.90 2.49 7.11
C GLY A 193 14.41 2.33 7.40
N GLY A 194 13.76 1.37 6.76
CA GLY A 194 12.40 0.96 7.02
C GLY A 194 12.44 -0.37 7.73
N PHE A 195 12.06 -0.39 9.00
CA PHE A 195 11.76 -1.65 9.67
C PHE A 195 10.76 -2.41 8.79
N SER A 196 10.97 -3.72 8.60
CA SER A 196 10.18 -4.50 7.67
C SER A 196 8.68 -4.23 7.91
N GLU A 197 7.97 -3.81 6.89
CA GLU A 197 6.52 -3.48 6.95
C GLU A 197 5.69 -4.65 7.51
N GLN A 198 6.28 -5.84 7.58
CA GLN A 198 5.71 -7.05 8.16
C GLN A 198 5.74 -7.08 9.69
N ALA A 199 6.64 -6.35 10.33
CA ALA A 199 6.85 -6.48 11.78
C ALA A 199 5.77 -5.76 12.60
N TYR A 200 5.13 -4.72 12.04
CA TYR A 200 4.12 -3.94 12.75
C TYR A 200 3.16 -3.33 11.74
N SER A 201 2.05 -3.94 11.62
CA SER A 201 0.96 -3.41 10.84
C SER A 201 -0.07 -2.79 11.79
N PHE A 202 -0.26 -1.49 11.65
CA PHE A 202 -1.39 -0.81 12.29
C PHE A 202 -2.73 -1.40 11.83
N ASP A 203 -2.76 -1.95 10.61
CA ASP A 203 -3.94 -2.60 10.04
C ASP A 203 -4.32 -3.86 10.83
N CYS A 204 -3.33 -4.56 11.42
CA CYS A 204 -3.56 -5.72 12.27
C CYS A 204 -4.00 -5.37 13.68
N LEU A 205 -3.84 -4.11 14.12
CA LEU A 205 -4.17 -3.68 15.48
C LEU A 205 -5.66 -3.34 15.62
N ASN A 206 -6.26 -2.75 14.60
CA ASN A 206 -7.66 -2.33 14.66
C ASN A 206 -8.36 -2.50 13.29
N ARG A 207 -9.38 -3.36 13.27
CA ARG A 207 -10.12 -3.78 12.07
C ARG A 207 -10.89 -2.67 11.36
N GLU A 208 -11.34 -1.64 12.07
CA GLU A 208 -12.31 -0.68 11.51
C GLU A 208 -11.74 0.70 11.16
N SER A 209 -10.55 1.08 11.63
CA SER A 209 -10.05 2.45 11.47
C SER A 209 -8.53 2.60 11.39
N SER A 210 -7.83 1.62 10.83
CA SER A 210 -6.36 1.67 10.71
C SER A 210 -5.85 2.95 10.03
N PHE A 211 -6.51 3.41 8.98
CA PHE A 211 -6.14 4.63 8.26
C PHE A 211 -6.24 5.90 9.15
N PHE A 212 -7.32 6.06 9.89
CA PHE A 212 -7.49 7.21 10.81
C PHE A 212 -6.49 7.16 11.96
N LEU A 213 -6.21 5.97 12.51
CA LEU A 213 -5.21 5.81 13.56
C LEU A 213 -3.80 6.14 13.06
N GLN A 214 -3.45 5.73 11.84
CA GLN A 214 -2.18 6.11 11.22
C GLN A 214 -2.05 7.62 11.08
N ILE A 215 -3.07 8.29 10.53
CA ILE A 215 -3.07 9.76 10.39
C ILE A 215 -2.93 10.43 11.76
N GLN A 216 -3.70 10.00 12.76
CA GLN A 216 -3.62 10.55 14.11
C GLN A 216 -2.22 10.35 14.71
N PHE A 217 -1.65 9.16 14.57
CA PHE A 217 -0.30 8.85 15.06
C PHE A 217 0.74 9.78 14.42
N PHE A 218 0.73 9.90 13.10
CA PHE A 218 1.68 10.78 12.40
C PHE A 218 1.45 12.26 12.68
N ALA A 219 0.20 12.69 12.93
CA ALA A 219 -0.11 14.06 13.31
C ALA A 219 0.35 14.39 14.74
N ILE A 220 0.23 13.44 15.68
CA ILE A 220 0.62 13.63 17.09
C ILE A 220 2.14 13.50 17.28
N LEU A 221 2.83 12.73 16.42
CA LEU A 221 4.26 12.44 16.54
C LEU A 221 5.14 13.70 16.66
N PRO A 222 5.03 14.74 15.81
CA PRO A 222 5.86 15.94 15.96
C PRO A 222 5.64 16.67 17.30
N PHE A 223 4.39 16.72 17.77
CA PHE A 223 4.08 17.33 19.08
C PHE A 223 4.67 16.50 20.23
N SER A 224 4.61 15.17 20.15
CA SER A 224 5.22 14.29 21.16
C SER A 224 6.73 14.46 21.22
N ILE A 225 7.41 14.62 20.08
CA ILE A 225 8.86 14.88 20.02
C ILE A 225 9.19 16.20 20.73
N ILE A 226 8.42 17.28 20.50
CA ILE A 226 8.63 18.57 21.14
C ILE A 226 8.47 18.44 22.67
N VAL A 227 7.40 17.78 23.13
CA VAL A 227 7.16 17.56 24.57
C VAL A 227 8.27 16.74 25.21
N VAL A 228 8.69 15.62 24.59
CA VAL A 228 9.79 14.79 25.10
C VAL A 228 11.09 15.59 25.15
N SER A 229 11.38 16.39 24.14
CA SER A 229 12.58 17.23 24.09
C SER A 229 12.58 18.27 25.21
N ALA A 230 11.43 18.91 25.47
CA ALA A 230 11.27 19.87 26.55
C ALA A 230 11.43 19.20 27.94
N LEU A 231 10.88 18.00 28.12
CA LEU A 231 11.06 17.22 29.35
C LEU A 231 12.50 16.81 29.59
N VAL A 232 13.20 16.34 28.55
CA VAL A 232 14.63 16.00 28.63
C VAL A 232 15.45 17.23 28.99
N TRP A 233 15.17 18.37 28.36
CA TRP A 233 15.83 19.64 28.68
C TRP A 233 15.58 20.06 30.13
N LEU A 234 14.32 20.01 30.60
CA LEU A 234 13.94 20.34 31.97
C LEU A 234 14.65 19.43 32.98
N PHE A 235 14.67 18.12 32.70
CA PHE A 235 15.34 17.15 33.56
C PHE A 235 16.85 17.42 33.66
N LEU A 236 17.51 17.69 32.54
CA LEU A 236 18.94 18.03 32.51
C LEU A 236 19.22 19.35 33.21
N HIS A 237 18.33 20.33 33.09
CA HIS A 237 18.45 21.62 33.78
C HIS A 237 18.32 21.48 35.30
N LEU A 238 17.33 20.72 35.77
CA LEU A 238 17.12 20.46 37.20
C LEU A 238 18.24 19.62 37.82
N TYR A 239 18.70 18.58 37.11
CA TYR A 239 19.68 17.64 37.64
C TYR A 239 21.10 18.21 37.68
N LYS A 240 21.51 19.02 36.69
CA LYS A 240 22.89 19.52 36.60
C LYS A 240 23.10 20.92 37.13
N LYS A 241 22.05 21.65 37.58
CA LYS A 241 22.15 23.11 37.92
C LYS A 241 22.95 23.91 36.87
N ALA A 242 22.97 23.46 35.62
CA ALA A 242 23.72 24.09 34.56
C ALA A 242 22.90 25.25 34.02
N GLU A 243 23.50 26.42 33.83
CA GLU A 243 22.94 27.54 33.07
C GLU A 243 22.73 27.12 31.60
N PHE A 244 21.65 26.41 31.35
CA PHE A 244 21.22 26.04 30.04
C PHE A 244 20.58 27.23 29.36
N ALA A 245 21.28 27.90 28.48
CA ALA A 245 20.68 28.98 27.72
C ALA A 245 19.56 28.42 26.83
N PHE A 246 18.33 28.81 27.09
CA PHE A 246 17.14 28.42 26.33
C PHE A 246 17.28 28.67 24.83
N SER A 247 18.03 29.72 24.45
CA SER A 247 18.37 30.04 23.07
C SER A 247 19.16 28.91 22.35
N LYS A 248 20.02 28.18 23.08
CA LYS A 248 20.77 27.04 22.50
C LYS A 248 19.92 25.79 22.33
N PHE A 249 18.89 25.63 23.16
CA PHE A 249 17.90 24.57 23.01
C PHE A 249 17.08 24.76 21.72
N ILE A 250 16.58 25.98 21.46
CA ILE A 250 15.81 26.28 20.25
C ILE A 250 16.64 26.11 18.99
N MET A 251 17.94 26.47 19.00
CA MET A 251 18.82 26.30 17.84
C MET A 251 19.21 24.82 17.56
N SER A 252 18.85 23.87 18.43
CA SER A 252 19.13 22.45 18.21
C SER A 252 18.04 21.73 17.42
N PHE A 253 16.91 22.38 17.21
CA PHE A 253 15.80 21.95 16.34
C PHE A 253 15.88 22.61 14.96
#